data_f5c6f9ace1195007d87d710d435bd057
#
_entry.id   f5c6f9ace1195007d87d710d435bd057
#
_cell.length_a   1.000
_cell.length_b   1.000
_cell.length_c   1.000
_cell.angle_alpha   90.00
_cell.angle_beta   90.00
_cell.angle_gamma   90.00
#
_symmetry.space_group_name_H-M   'P 1'
#
loop_
_entity.id
_entity.type
_entity.pdbx_description
1 polymer ?
#
loop_
_entity_poly.entity_id
_entity_poly.type
_entity_poly.pdbx_seq_one_letter_code
_entity_poly.pdbx_strand_id
1 'polypeptide(L)'
;MNSIKGKVYRTYAVFDEKMRSQKMRERQVENDIVSALENGELQLYVQPKVDMRAGRVIGGEALVRWKHPEKGLVPPGEFIPVLEKNGFIINVDEYIWEKVFAYLGKLRKEGRTLIPVSINVSRLHAYDEKLTETLLRLREEYDVLPEYVPLELTESAFLEDEVGMYRRMESLRERGFLVSMDDFGTGYSTMNMLKNQTLDEIKIDREFIRDLEKDKSQIIIRNTIAMLQQLGAHIVIEGVETEEQKEFLLGCNCTDVQGFLFYRPMPVEEFDKLLWQQERELDMAK
;
A
#
# COMPACT_ATOMS: atom_id res chain seq x y z
N MET A 1 -7.12 13.62 24.42
CA MET A 1 -8.14 14.66 24.13
C MET A 1 -9.15 14.23 23.05
N ASN A 2 -8.81 13.32 22.15
CA ASN A 2 -9.75 12.84 21.08
C ASN A 2 -10.93 11.97 21.55
N SER A 3 -10.92 11.43 22.77
CA SER A 3 -12.04 10.64 23.33
C SER A 3 -13.27 11.45 23.71
N ILE A 4 -13.19 12.78 23.60
CA ILE A 4 -14.28 13.70 23.98
C ILE A 4 -15.07 14.19 22.76
N LYS A 5 -14.55 14.02 21.54
CA LYS A 5 -15.26 14.39 20.30
C LYS A 5 -16.40 13.41 20.03
N GLY A 6 -17.62 13.84 20.19
CA GLY A 6 -18.83 13.11 19.83
C GLY A 6 -19.91 12.96 20.89
N LYS A 7 -19.69 13.44 22.15
CA LYS A 7 -20.73 13.44 23.18
C LYS A 7 -20.89 14.85 23.78
N VAL A 8 -21.93 15.52 23.39
CA VAL A 8 -22.24 16.92 23.67
C VAL A 8 -22.36 17.28 25.21
N TYR A 9 -22.15 16.29 26.10
CA TYR A 9 -22.35 16.51 27.57
C TYR A 9 -21.25 15.91 28.47
N ARG A 10 -20.03 15.55 27.92
CA ARG A 10 -18.93 15.08 28.78
C ARG A 10 -17.77 16.06 28.76
N THR A 11 -17.57 16.76 29.87
CA THR A 11 -16.44 17.66 30.13
C THR A 11 -15.17 16.91 30.62
N TYR A 12 -15.25 15.60 30.86
CA TYR A 12 -14.14 14.76 31.32
C TYR A 12 -14.22 13.37 30.72
N ALA A 13 -13.06 12.74 30.53
CA ALA A 13 -12.95 11.33 30.22
C ALA A 13 -12.37 10.60 31.43
N VAL A 14 -13.02 9.51 31.87
CA VAL A 14 -12.48 8.64 32.90
C VAL A 14 -11.36 7.80 32.27
N PHE A 15 -10.20 7.83 32.86
CA PHE A 15 -9.05 7.02 32.44
C PHE A 15 -9.26 5.59 32.94
N ASP A 16 -9.72 4.73 32.06
CA ASP A 16 -9.95 3.33 32.38
C ASP A 16 -8.70 2.46 32.12
N GLU A 17 -8.75 1.21 32.54
CA GLU A 17 -7.64 0.25 32.42
C GLU A 17 -7.31 -0.05 30.96
N LYS A 18 -8.29 0.00 30.06
CA LYS A 18 -8.11 -0.19 28.63
C LYS A 18 -7.31 0.97 28.00
N MET A 19 -7.64 2.19 28.38
CA MET A 19 -6.87 3.38 27.93
C MET A 19 -5.45 3.37 28.48
N ARG A 20 -5.27 2.89 29.72
CA ARG A 20 -3.94 2.74 30.34
C ARG A 20 -3.09 1.73 29.57
N SER A 21 -3.65 0.57 29.30
CA SER A 21 -2.98 -0.51 28.55
C SER A 21 -2.60 -0.07 27.14
N GLN A 22 -3.48 0.65 26.45
CA GLN A 22 -3.21 1.21 25.13
C GLN A 22 -2.04 2.21 25.16
N LYS A 23 -2.03 3.14 26.10
CA LYS A 23 -0.92 4.11 26.25
C LYS A 23 0.41 3.45 26.60
N MET A 24 0.38 2.37 27.38
CA MET A 24 1.60 1.62 27.66
C MET A 24 2.13 0.94 26.40
N ARG A 25 1.29 0.35 25.55
CA ARG A 25 1.68 -0.23 24.27
C ARG A 25 2.23 0.84 23.32
N GLU A 26 1.55 1.99 23.18
CA GLU A 26 2.03 3.10 22.37
C GLU A 26 3.45 3.51 22.78
N ARG A 27 3.69 3.73 24.08
CA ARG A 27 5.02 4.06 24.61
C ARG A 27 6.07 2.98 24.36
N GLN A 28 5.67 1.71 24.43
CA GLN A 28 6.58 0.62 24.16
C GLN A 28 7.01 0.63 22.69
N VAL A 29 6.05 0.80 21.75
CA VAL A 29 6.36 0.97 20.32
C VAL A 29 7.32 2.16 20.11
N GLU A 30 7.04 3.33 20.71
CA GLU A 30 7.89 4.50 20.60
C GLU A 30 9.33 4.27 21.10
N ASN A 31 9.50 3.50 22.16
CA ASN A 31 10.82 3.20 22.71
C ASN A 31 11.59 2.17 21.87
N ASP A 32 10.88 1.15 21.36
CA ASP A 32 11.51 0.00 20.70
C ASP A 32 11.82 0.28 19.21
N ILE A 33 11.04 1.17 18.55
CA ILE A 33 11.07 1.31 17.09
C ILE A 33 12.40 1.86 16.55
N VAL A 34 13.06 2.75 17.27
CA VAL A 34 14.36 3.32 16.85
C VAL A 34 15.41 2.21 16.79
N SER A 35 15.48 1.42 17.86
CA SER A 35 16.39 0.26 17.92
C SER A 35 16.01 -0.80 16.89
N ALA A 36 14.71 -0.99 16.64
CA ALA A 36 14.21 -1.94 15.64
C ALA A 36 14.67 -1.56 14.22
N LEU A 37 14.67 -0.26 13.90
CA LEU A 37 15.18 0.25 12.64
C LEU A 37 16.68 -0.01 12.49
N GLU A 38 17.46 0.34 13.51
CA GLU A 38 18.93 0.18 13.54
C GLU A 38 19.36 -1.29 13.49
N ASN A 39 18.64 -2.17 14.17
CA ASN A 39 18.95 -3.59 14.26
C ASN A 39 18.39 -4.42 13.07
N GLY A 40 17.67 -3.78 12.13
CA GLY A 40 17.10 -4.48 10.98
C GLY A 40 15.92 -5.40 11.33
N GLU A 41 15.21 -5.12 12.42
CA GLU A 41 14.02 -5.87 12.82
C GLU A 41 12.81 -5.56 11.91
N LEU A 42 12.84 -4.39 11.25
CA LEU A 42 11.84 -4.03 10.24
C LEU A 42 12.22 -4.70 8.91
N GLN A 43 11.34 -5.60 8.47
CA GLN A 43 11.57 -6.43 7.30
C GLN A 43 10.65 -6.04 6.15
N LEU A 44 11.18 -6.11 4.93
CA LEU A 44 10.39 -5.97 3.71
C LEU A 44 9.67 -7.28 3.42
N TYR A 45 8.36 -7.20 3.41
CA TYR A 45 7.46 -8.21 2.85
C TYR A 45 6.86 -7.68 1.56
N VAL A 46 6.48 -8.58 0.67
CA VAL A 46 5.78 -8.22 -0.56
C VAL A 46 4.51 -9.05 -0.65
N GLN A 47 3.39 -8.40 -0.93
CA GLN A 47 2.17 -9.11 -1.32
C GLN A 47 2.01 -9.06 -2.82
N PRO A 48 1.99 -10.21 -3.52
CA PRO A 48 1.86 -10.25 -4.97
C PRO A 48 0.53 -9.69 -5.46
N LYS A 49 0.59 -8.88 -6.54
CA LYS A 49 -0.54 -8.50 -7.39
C LYS A 49 -0.61 -9.49 -8.56
N VAL A 50 -1.79 -9.98 -8.88
CA VAL A 50 -2.00 -11.09 -9.83
C VAL A 50 -2.96 -10.67 -10.93
N ASP A 51 -2.62 -10.94 -12.18
CA ASP A 51 -3.58 -11.00 -13.28
C ASP A 51 -4.30 -12.37 -13.23
N MET A 52 -5.57 -12.36 -12.83
CA MET A 52 -6.39 -13.57 -12.70
C MET A 52 -6.62 -14.31 -14.01
N ARG A 53 -6.62 -13.61 -15.14
CA ARG A 53 -6.84 -14.20 -16.47
C ARG A 53 -5.59 -14.88 -16.98
N ALA A 54 -4.44 -14.24 -16.80
CA ALA A 54 -3.15 -14.80 -17.16
C ALA A 54 -2.62 -15.81 -16.13
N GLY A 55 -3.17 -15.81 -14.91
CA GLY A 55 -2.75 -16.69 -13.81
C GLY A 55 -1.31 -16.39 -13.33
N ARG A 56 -0.85 -15.15 -13.43
CA ARG A 56 0.54 -14.78 -13.13
C ARG A 56 0.66 -13.54 -12.26
N VAL A 57 1.76 -13.46 -11.54
CA VAL A 57 2.14 -12.27 -10.77
C VAL A 57 2.57 -11.17 -11.75
N ILE A 58 1.99 -9.99 -11.60
CA ILE A 58 2.23 -8.80 -12.44
C ILE A 58 2.89 -7.66 -11.67
N GLY A 59 2.94 -7.74 -10.36
CA GLY A 59 3.53 -6.75 -9.46
C GLY A 59 3.50 -7.21 -8.03
N GLY A 60 3.79 -6.30 -7.13
CA GLY A 60 3.65 -6.53 -5.69
C GLY A 60 3.50 -5.24 -4.92
N GLU A 61 3.01 -5.33 -3.70
CA GLU A 61 2.97 -4.23 -2.73
C GLU A 61 3.99 -4.47 -1.62
N ALA A 62 4.84 -3.48 -1.37
CA ALA A 62 5.81 -3.50 -0.28
C ALA A 62 5.13 -3.20 1.05
N LEU A 63 5.27 -4.13 1.97
CA LEU A 63 4.66 -4.06 3.29
C LEU A 63 5.73 -4.21 4.37
N VAL A 64 5.75 -3.30 5.33
CA VAL A 64 6.62 -3.44 6.50
C VAL A 64 6.09 -4.52 7.45
N ARG A 65 7.00 -5.32 8.01
CA ARG A 65 6.73 -6.26 9.10
C ARG A 65 7.78 -6.10 10.17
N TRP A 66 7.36 -6.02 11.41
CA TRP A 66 8.29 -5.89 12.54
C TRP A 66 8.53 -7.26 13.19
N LYS A 67 9.73 -7.80 12.98
CA LYS A 67 10.18 -9.05 13.61
C LYS A 67 10.83 -8.73 14.95
N HIS A 68 9.97 -8.51 15.95
CA HIS A 68 10.42 -8.19 17.31
C HIS A 68 11.07 -9.42 17.97
N PRO A 69 12.24 -9.26 18.64
CA PRO A 69 12.99 -10.40 19.19
C PRO A 69 12.21 -11.20 20.23
N GLU A 70 11.36 -10.54 21.03
CA GLU A 70 10.58 -11.20 22.10
C GLU A 70 9.14 -11.51 21.70
N LYS A 71 8.51 -10.66 20.86
CA LYS A 71 7.06 -10.77 20.52
C LYS A 71 6.82 -11.52 19.22
N GLY A 72 7.87 -11.87 18.48
CA GLY A 72 7.75 -12.43 17.14
C GLY A 72 7.28 -11.39 16.11
N LEU A 73 6.43 -11.78 15.18
CA LEU A 73 5.96 -10.88 14.11
C LEU A 73 4.85 -9.97 14.62
N VAL A 74 5.16 -8.68 14.81
CA VAL A 74 4.20 -7.64 15.23
C VAL A 74 3.46 -7.12 14.00
N PRO A 75 2.11 -7.14 14.00
CA PRO A 75 1.30 -6.69 12.87
C PRO A 75 1.35 -5.17 12.70
N PRO A 76 1.34 -4.64 11.44
CA PRO A 76 1.41 -3.21 11.15
C PRO A 76 0.38 -2.36 11.89
N GLY A 77 -0.85 -2.88 12.06
CA GLY A 77 -1.92 -2.19 12.78
C GLY A 77 -1.62 -1.88 14.26
N GLU A 78 -0.58 -2.51 14.85
CA GLU A 78 -0.18 -2.22 16.22
C GLU A 78 0.84 -1.08 16.32
N PHE A 79 1.65 -0.85 15.29
CA PHE A 79 2.73 0.15 15.36
C PHE A 79 2.57 1.31 14.38
N ILE A 80 2.06 1.10 13.15
CA ILE A 80 1.90 2.17 12.16
C ILE A 80 1.12 3.37 12.69
N PRO A 81 -0.07 3.19 13.35
CA PRO A 81 -0.82 4.34 13.87
C PRO A 81 -0.07 5.13 14.95
N VAL A 82 0.83 4.48 15.68
CA VAL A 82 1.69 5.14 16.68
C VAL A 82 2.75 5.98 15.98
N LEU A 83 3.37 5.42 14.94
CA LEU A 83 4.41 6.09 14.18
C LEU A 83 3.89 7.27 13.36
N GLU A 84 2.68 7.17 12.82
CA GLU A 84 2.01 8.30 12.18
C GLU A 84 1.74 9.43 13.16
N LYS A 85 1.32 9.10 14.38
CA LYS A 85 0.98 10.08 15.41
C LYS A 85 2.20 10.86 15.92
N ASN A 86 3.37 10.25 15.98
CA ASN A 86 4.61 10.87 16.45
C ASN A 86 5.55 11.32 15.32
N GLY A 87 5.19 11.04 14.04
CA GLY A 87 5.95 11.43 12.87
C GLY A 87 7.08 10.46 12.47
N PHE A 88 7.35 9.41 13.25
CA PHE A 88 8.44 8.49 12.96
C PHE A 88 8.17 7.59 11.75
N ILE A 89 6.93 7.55 11.25
CA ILE A 89 6.57 6.79 10.05
C ILE A 89 7.41 7.19 8.84
N ILE A 90 7.80 8.44 8.70
CA ILE A 90 8.67 8.93 7.63
C ILE A 90 9.98 8.13 7.57
N ASN A 91 10.62 7.88 8.71
CA ASN A 91 11.85 7.11 8.76
C ASN A 91 11.64 5.63 8.36
N VAL A 92 10.49 5.07 8.73
CA VAL A 92 10.15 3.68 8.37
C VAL A 92 9.82 3.57 6.89
N ASP A 93 9.10 4.53 6.33
CA ASP A 93 8.79 4.59 4.90
C ASP A 93 10.10 4.65 4.09
N GLU A 94 10.98 5.61 4.37
CA GLU A 94 12.26 5.75 3.68
C GLU A 94 13.13 4.48 3.77
N TYR A 95 13.16 3.83 4.94
CA TYR A 95 13.88 2.56 5.13
C TYR A 95 13.32 1.43 4.26
N ILE A 96 12.00 1.31 4.16
CA ILE A 96 11.36 0.29 3.31
C ILE A 96 11.56 0.64 1.83
N TRP A 97 11.45 1.92 1.44
CA TRP A 97 11.72 2.35 0.07
C TRP A 97 13.13 1.97 -0.36
N GLU A 98 14.15 2.25 0.46
CA GLU A 98 15.53 1.86 0.17
C GLU A 98 15.65 0.34 -0.06
N LYS A 99 14.99 -0.48 0.76
CA LYS A 99 14.98 -1.94 0.55
C LYS A 99 14.32 -2.36 -0.76
N VAL A 100 13.24 -1.69 -1.18
CA VAL A 100 12.57 -1.96 -2.47
C VAL A 100 13.50 -1.59 -3.63
N PHE A 101 14.08 -0.38 -3.60
CA PHE A 101 15.03 0.04 -4.63
C PHE A 101 16.26 -0.87 -4.69
N ALA A 102 16.81 -1.26 -3.54
CA ALA A 102 17.94 -2.20 -3.47
C ALA A 102 17.58 -3.57 -4.08
N TYR A 103 16.38 -4.09 -3.78
CA TYR A 103 15.90 -5.36 -4.34
C TYR A 103 15.74 -5.28 -5.86
N LEU A 104 15.04 -4.27 -6.38
CA LEU A 104 14.85 -4.09 -7.82
C LEU A 104 16.17 -3.83 -8.56
N GLY A 105 17.05 -3.02 -7.97
CA GLY A 105 18.38 -2.75 -8.51
C GLY A 105 19.27 -4.00 -8.57
N LYS A 106 19.13 -4.91 -7.59
CA LYS A 106 19.78 -6.23 -7.63
C LYS A 106 19.27 -7.07 -8.82
N LEU A 107 17.93 -7.20 -8.97
CA LEU A 107 17.33 -7.96 -10.08
C LEU A 107 17.78 -7.42 -11.43
N ARG A 108 17.81 -6.09 -11.58
CA ARG A 108 18.28 -5.44 -12.81
C ARG A 108 19.75 -5.79 -13.13
N LYS A 109 20.63 -5.73 -12.14
CA LYS A 109 22.05 -6.10 -12.31
C LYS A 109 22.24 -7.57 -12.68
N GLU A 110 21.34 -8.43 -12.22
CA GLU A 110 21.30 -9.86 -12.57
C GLU A 110 20.68 -10.11 -13.95
N GLY A 111 20.19 -9.08 -14.65
CA GLY A 111 19.54 -9.19 -15.97
C GLY A 111 18.18 -9.88 -15.94
N ARG A 112 17.52 -9.89 -14.80
CA ARG A 112 16.20 -10.49 -14.60
C ARG A 112 15.07 -9.54 -15.02
N THR A 113 13.93 -10.12 -15.35
CA THR A 113 12.71 -9.33 -15.65
C THR A 113 12.23 -8.61 -14.39
N LEU A 114 12.10 -7.30 -14.49
CA LEU A 114 11.53 -6.49 -13.41
C LEU A 114 10.01 -6.48 -13.51
N ILE A 115 9.34 -6.54 -12.36
CA ILE A 115 7.92 -6.21 -12.21
C ILE A 115 7.78 -5.10 -11.19
N PRO A 116 6.73 -4.27 -11.26
CA PRO A 116 6.53 -3.17 -10.33
C PRO A 116 6.34 -3.67 -8.88
N VAL A 117 7.00 -3.00 -7.94
CA VAL A 117 6.76 -3.18 -6.50
C VAL A 117 6.40 -1.83 -5.93
N SER A 118 5.12 -1.64 -5.62
CA SER A 118 4.61 -0.39 -5.09
C SER A 118 5.04 -0.16 -3.64
N ILE A 119 5.19 1.11 -3.28
CA ILE A 119 5.57 1.56 -1.94
C ILE A 119 4.50 2.48 -1.36
N ASN A 120 4.20 2.30 -0.09
CA ASN A 120 3.29 3.17 0.65
C ASN A 120 3.96 4.51 0.93
N VAL A 121 3.23 5.60 0.75
CA VAL A 121 3.64 6.98 1.06
C VAL A 121 2.68 7.51 2.10
N SER A 122 3.14 7.56 3.36
CA SER A 122 2.33 8.09 4.47
C SER A 122 1.89 9.54 4.19
N ARG A 123 0.69 9.89 4.63
CA ARG A 123 0.14 11.25 4.53
C ARG A 123 1.05 12.32 5.12
N LEU A 124 1.94 11.99 6.05
CA LEU A 124 2.88 12.94 6.63
C LEU A 124 3.92 13.44 5.64
N HIS A 125 4.17 12.71 4.57
CA HIS A 125 5.01 13.19 3.46
C HIS A 125 4.39 14.34 2.67
N ALA A 126 3.09 14.65 2.88
CA ALA A 126 2.49 15.88 2.35
C ALA A 126 3.21 17.14 2.82
N TYR A 127 3.83 17.09 4.00
CA TYR A 127 4.57 18.20 4.60
C TYR A 127 6.09 18.04 4.48
N ASP A 128 6.58 16.93 3.91
CA ASP A 128 8.00 16.67 3.73
C ASP A 128 8.50 17.22 2.39
N GLU A 129 9.29 18.31 2.47
CA GLU A 129 9.90 18.93 1.29
C GLU A 129 10.94 18.03 0.61
N LYS A 130 11.48 17.01 1.33
CA LYS A 130 12.52 16.10 0.84
C LYS A 130 11.99 14.87 0.12
N LEU A 131 10.67 14.60 0.16
CA LEU A 131 10.08 13.41 -0.47
C LEU A 131 10.61 13.17 -1.89
N THR A 132 10.50 14.20 -2.74
CA THR A 132 10.94 14.10 -4.14
C THR A 132 12.46 13.86 -4.25
N GLU A 133 13.26 14.55 -3.44
CA GLU A 133 14.72 14.40 -3.42
C GLU A 133 15.13 12.99 -2.98
N THR A 134 14.52 12.48 -1.92
CA THR A 134 14.76 11.11 -1.41
C THR A 134 14.47 10.06 -2.49
N LEU A 135 13.30 10.12 -3.14
CA LEU A 135 12.93 9.16 -4.19
C LEU A 135 13.85 9.24 -5.42
N LEU A 136 14.24 10.44 -5.84
CA LEU A 136 15.17 10.61 -6.95
C LEU A 136 16.58 10.11 -6.60
N ARG A 137 17.05 10.35 -5.38
CA ARG A 137 18.33 9.81 -4.90
C ARG A 137 18.33 8.28 -4.92
N LEU A 138 17.29 7.64 -4.39
CA LEU A 138 17.18 6.17 -4.39
C LEU A 138 17.14 5.61 -5.82
N ARG A 139 16.38 6.25 -6.71
CA ARG A 139 16.32 5.89 -8.12
C ARG A 139 17.71 5.90 -8.77
N GLU A 140 18.50 6.95 -8.52
CA GLU A 140 19.84 7.09 -9.09
C GLU A 140 20.83 6.10 -8.46
N GLU A 141 20.80 5.95 -7.13
CA GLU A 141 21.71 5.08 -6.38
C GLU A 141 21.57 3.61 -6.78
N TYR A 142 20.34 3.14 -6.98
CA TYR A 142 20.06 1.73 -7.30
C TYR A 142 19.83 1.48 -8.80
N ASP A 143 19.87 2.53 -9.64
CA ASP A 143 19.65 2.45 -11.09
C ASP A 143 18.31 1.78 -11.44
N VAL A 144 17.22 2.16 -10.77
CA VAL A 144 15.87 1.65 -10.97
C VAL A 144 15.02 2.67 -11.70
N LEU A 145 14.30 2.26 -12.75
CA LEU A 145 13.36 3.16 -13.43
C LEU A 145 12.14 3.42 -12.54
N PRO A 146 11.63 4.66 -12.49
CA PRO A 146 10.55 5.06 -11.59
C PRO A 146 9.25 4.25 -11.76
N GLU A 147 8.96 3.81 -12.98
CA GLU A 147 7.78 3.00 -13.33
C GLU A 147 7.71 1.65 -12.58
N TYR A 148 8.86 1.16 -12.09
CA TYR A 148 8.92 -0.07 -11.29
C TYR A 148 8.66 0.17 -9.79
N VAL A 149 8.49 1.42 -9.36
CA VAL A 149 8.20 1.77 -7.97
C VAL A 149 6.97 2.69 -7.90
N PRO A 150 5.75 2.15 -8.14
CA PRO A 150 4.53 2.93 -7.98
C PRO A 150 4.37 3.44 -6.54
N LEU A 151 3.85 4.66 -6.40
CA LEU A 151 3.65 5.34 -5.12
C LEU A 151 2.19 5.19 -4.70
N GLU A 152 1.92 4.47 -3.61
CA GLU A 152 0.57 4.27 -3.08
C GLU A 152 0.26 5.29 -1.99
N LEU A 153 -0.83 6.03 -2.17
CA LEU A 153 -1.32 7.01 -1.21
C LEU A 153 -2.78 6.74 -0.91
N THR A 154 -3.11 6.72 0.37
CA THR A 154 -4.51 6.59 0.79
C THR A 154 -5.32 7.83 0.39
N GLU A 155 -6.64 7.67 0.22
CA GLU A 155 -7.56 8.79 -0.04
C GLU A 155 -7.38 9.92 0.99
N SER A 156 -7.15 9.56 2.26
CA SER A 156 -6.95 10.55 3.33
C SER A 156 -5.67 11.38 3.20
N ALA A 157 -4.64 10.86 2.56
CA ALA A 157 -3.39 11.58 2.34
C ALA A 157 -3.58 12.79 1.42
N PHE A 158 -4.47 12.68 0.44
CA PHE A 158 -4.81 13.79 -0.45
C PHE A 158 -5.68 14.87 0.22
N LEU A 159 -6.42 14.52 1.29
CA LEU A 159 -7.32 15.47 1.96
C LEU A 159 -6.61 16.39 2.96
N GLU A 160 -5.47 16.01 3.50
CA GLU A 160 -4.77 16.81 4.53
C GLU A 160 -4.11 18.08 3.98
N ASP A 161 -3.47 17.98 2.80
CA ASP A 161 -2.96 19.12 2.01
C ASP A 161 -3.21 18.85 0.54
N GLU A 162 -4.45 19.03 0.10
CA GLU A 162 -4.89 18.72 -1.26
C GLU A 162 -4.00 19.38 -2.31
N VAL A 163 -3.61 20.62 -2.10
CA VAL A 163 -2.80 21.38 -3.08
C VAL A 163 -1.33 20.96 -3.06
N GLY A 164 -0.75 20.79 -1.89
CA GLY A 164 0.67 20.45 -1.73
C GLY A 164 0.97 19.02 -2.17
N MET A 165 0.17 18.05 -1.71
CA MET A 165 0.33 16.65 -2.10
C MET A 165 0.11 16.48 -3.60
N TYR A 166 -0.93 17.09 -4.15
CA TYR A 166 -1.20 17.05 -5.59
C TYR A 166 0.01 17.53 -6.41
N ARG A 167 0.57 18.70 -6.09
CA ARG A 167 1.74 19.23 -6.81
C ARG A 167 2.96 18.32 -6.72
N ARG A 168 3.18 17.69 -5.56
CA ARG A 168 4.30 16.75 -5.40
C ARG A 168 4.09 15.50 -6.24
N MET A 169 2.89 14.93 -6.22
CA MET A 169 2.59 13.73 -7.03
C MET A 169 2.69 14.03 -8.52
N GLU A 170 2.19 15.18 -8.98
CA GLU A 170 2.35 15.60 -10.38
C GLU A 170 3.83 15.76 -10.75
N SER A 171 4.61 16.40 -9.88
CA SER A 171 6.06 16.52 -10.07
C SER A 171 6.80 15.18 -10.13
N LEU A 172 6.37 14.19 -9.35
CA LEU A 172 6.94 12.83 -9.39
C LEU A 172 6.48 12.07 -10.64
N ARG A 173 5.22 12.24 -11.07
CA ARG A 173 4.72 11.69 -12.33
C ARG A 173 5.46 12.22 -13.55
N GLU A 174 5.74 13.53 -13.61
CA GLU A 174 6.58 14.14 -14.66
C GLU A 174 8.00 13.52 -14.72
N ARG A 175 8.45 12.90 -13.61
CA ARG A 175 9.73 12.19 -13.52
C ARG A 175 9.62 10.70 -13.74
N GLY A 176 8.42 10.21 -14.10
CA GLY A 176 8.14 8.84 -14.49
C GLY A 176 7.66 7.92 -13.37
N PHE A 177 7.45 8.40 -12.15
CA PHE A 177 6.79 7.62 -11.12
C PHE A 177 5.30 7.46 -11.42
N LEU A 178 4.77 6.28 -11.15
CA LEU A 178 3.33 6.03 -11.20
C LEU A 178 2.70 6.34 -9.83
N VAL A 179 1.50 6.91 -9.84
CA VAL A 179 0.77 7.25 -8.61
C VAL A 179 -0.49 6.40 -8.52
N SER A 180 -0.60 5.65 -7.44
CA SER A 180 -1.73 4.79 -7.11
C SER A 180 -2.51 5.38 -5.95
N MET A 181 -3.84 5.42 -6.08
CA MET A 181 -4.74 5.74 -4.97
C MET A 181 -5.12 4.45 -4.26
N ASP A 182 -4.81 4.38 -2.97
CA ASP A 182 -5.15 3.28 -2.10
C ASP A 182 -6.42 3.54 -1.28
N ASP A 183 -7.07 2.46 -0.79
CA ASP A 183 -8.29 2.50 0.02
C ASP A 183 -9.47 3.23 -0.66
N PHE A 184 -9.56 3.17 -2.00
CA PHE A 184 -10.61 3.87 -2.75
C PHE A 184 -12.01 3.54 -2.23
N GLY A 185 -12.75 4.60 -1.87
CA GLY A 185 -14.16 4.54 -1.47
C GLY A 185 -14.41 4.39 0.02
N THR A 186 -13.36 4.43 0.84
CA THR A 186 -13.49 4.47 2.32
C THR A 186 -13.72 5.89 2.86
N GLY A 187 -13.49 6.93 2.03
CA GLY A 187 -13.61 8.35 2.38
C GLY A 187 -14.76 9.10 1.70
N TYR A 188 -14.91 10.38 2.04
CA TYR A 188 -16.04 11.23 1.61
C TYR A 188 -15.79 12.03 0.31
N SER A 189 -14.59 12.02 -0.26
CA SER A 189 -14.19 12.98 -1.31
C SER A 189 -13.81 12.36 -2.64
N THR A 190 -13.88 11.06 -2.78
CA THR A 190 -13.37 10.25 -3.88
C THR A 190 -13.76 10.75 -5.28
N MET A 191 -15.03 11.12 -5.50
CA MET A 191 -15.51 11.54 -6.82
C MET A 191 -14.92 12.87 -7.31
N ASN A 192 -14.66 13.81 -6.39
CA ASN A 192 -14.03 15.07 -6.75
C ASN A 192 -12.55 14.89 -7.09
N MET A 193 -11.88 13.98 -6.41
CA MET A 193 -10.49 13.63 -6.69
C MET A 193 -10.35 13.00 -8.08
N LEU A 194 -11.19 12.04 -8.43
CA LEU A 194 -11.20 11.41 -9.76
C LEU A 194 -11.42 12.42 -10.90
N LYS A 195 -12.17 13.47 -10.65
CA LYS A 195 -12.44 14.52 -11.65
C LYS A 195 -11.22 15.41 -11.90
N ASN A 196 -10.41 15.66 -10.88
CA ASN A 196 -9.37 16.68 -10.88
C ASN A 196 -7.95 16.10 -10.95
N GLN A 197 -7.79 14.78 -10.77
CA GLN A 197 -6.50 14.14 -10.64
C GLN A 197 -6.29 13.07 -11.72
N THR A 198 -5.08 13.03 -12.23
CA THR A 198 -4.63 11.94 -13.09
C THR A 198 -3.94 10.91 -12.21
N LEU A 199 -4.63 9.80 -11.93
CA LEU A 199 -4.12 8.66 -11.21
C LEU A 199 -3.80 7.55 -12.21
N ASP A 200 -2.68 6.88 -12.02
CA ASP A 200 -2.24 5.81 -12.90
C ASP A 200 -2.91 4.48 -12.48
N GLU A 201 -3.08 4.26 -11.17
CA GLU A 201 -3.72 3.07 -10.61
C GLU A 201 -4.72 3.47 -9.50
N ILE A 202 -5.79 2.70 -9.36
CA ILE A 202 -6.76 2.82 -8.26
C ILE A 202 -6.96 1.44 -7.65
N LYS A 203 -6.66 1.33 -6.35
CA LYS A 203 -6.86 0.14 -5.55
C LYS A 203 -8.21 0.22 -4.85
N ILE A 204 -9.14 -0.65 -5.22
CA ILE A 204 -10.46 -0.71 -4.60
C ILE A 204 -10.37 -1.59 -3.35
N ASP A 205 -10.73 -1.01 -2.20
CA ASP A 205 -10.66 -1.67 -0.89
C ASP A 205 -11.58 -2.89 -0.80
N ARG A 206 -11.14 -3.88 -0.02
CA ARG A 206 -11.85 -5.14 0.24
C ARG A 206 -13.29 -4.96 0.75
N GLU A 207 -13.61 -3.84 1.40
CA GLU A 207 -14.97 -3.59 1.90
C GLU A 207 -16.01 -3.60 0.77
N PHE A 208 -15.61 -3.24 -0.45
CA PHE A 208 -16.49 -3.29 -1.62
C PHE A 208 -16.86 -4.71 -2.06
N ILE A 209 -16.00 -5.69 -1.81
CA ILE A 209 -16.19 -7.08 -2.26
C ILE A 209 -16.53 -8.03 -1.11
N ARG A 210 -16.55 -7.56 0.14
CA ARG A 210 -16.83 -8.40 1.31
C ARG A 210 -18.23 -8.99 1.31
N ASP A 211 -19.21 -8.22 0.89
CA ASP A 211 -20.64 -8.53 0.96
C ASP A 211 -21.25 -8.81 -0.45
N LEU A 212 -20.53 -9.52 -1.32
CA LEU A 212 -20.98 -9.77 -2.71
C LEU A 212 -22.21 -10.67 -2.82
N GLU A 213 -22.66 -11.33 -1.75
CA GLU A 213 -23.93 -12.03 -1.71
C GLU A 213 -25.15 -11.09 -1.75
N LYS A 214 -24.95 -9.77 -1.53
CA LYS A 214 -26.00 -8.76 -1.59
C LYS A 214 -26.07 -8.12 -2.96
N ASP A 215 -27.25 -8.14 -3.61
CA ASP A 215 -27.48 -7.52 -4.94
C ASP A 215 -27.02 -6.07 -5.00
N LYS A 216 -27.26 -5.29 -3.94
CA LYS A 216 -26.83 -3.87 -3.88
C LYS A 216 -25.32 -3.71 -3.92
N SER A 217 -24.58 -4.58 -3.24
CA SER A 217 -23.11 -4.58 -3.26
C SER A 217 -22.60 -4.90 -4.65
N GLN A 218 -23.19 -5.90 -5.32
CA GLN A 218 -22.83 -6.24 -6.71
C GLN A 218 -23.10 -5.09 -7.69
N ILE A 219 -24.23 -4.38 -7.53
CA ILE A 219 -24.55 -3.22 -8.38
C ILE A 219 -23.53 -2.10 -8.16
N ILE A 220 -23.18 -1.80 -6.91
CA ILE A 220 -22.25 -0.73 -6.57
C ILE A 220 -20.88 -1.03 -7.16
N ILE A 221 -20.29 -2.19 -6.85
CA ILE A 221 -18.94 -2.52 -7.32
C ILE A 221 -18.85 -2.61 -8.84
N ARG A 222 -19.85 -3.22 -9.51
CA ARG A 222 -19.90 -3.29 -10.98
C ARG A 222 -19.89 -1.91 -11.63
N ASN A 223 -20.71 -0.97 -11.12
CA ASN A 223 -20.77 0.38 -11.68
C ASN A 223 -19.51 1.19 -11.31
N THR A 224 -18.93 0.97 -10.15
CA THR A 224 -17.66 1.59 -9.76
C THR A 224 -16.53 1.16 -10.69
N ILE A 225 -16.37 -0.14 -10.94
CA ILE A 225 -15.37 -0.67 -11.88
C ILE A 225 -15.60 -0.09 -13.28
N ALA A 226 -16.85 -0.13 -13.78
CA ALA A 226 -17.18 0.39 -15.11
C ALA A 226 -16.88 1.90 -15.25
N MET A 227 -17.16 2.69 -14.22
CA MET A 227 -16.83 4.11 -14.18
C MET A 227 -15.32 4.35 -14.23
N LEU A 228 -14.55 3.64 -13.41
CA LEU A 228 -13.08 3.80 -13.35
C LEU A 228 -12.42 3.36 -14.66
N GLN A 229 -12.92 2.28 -15.29
CA GLN A 229 -12.46 1.84 -16.62
C GLN A 229 -12.74 2.90 -17.70
N GLN A 230 -13.90 3.58 -17.66
CA GLN A 230 -14.21 4.68 -18.58
C GLN A 230 -13.32 5.91 -18.38
N LEU A 231 -12.82 6.12 -17.17
CA LEU A 231 -11.82 7.16 -16.86
C LEU A 231 -10.41 6.77 -17.28
N GLY A 232 -10.19 5.53 -17.74
CA GLY A 232 -8.88 5.03 -18.17
C GLY A 232 -7.95 4.66 -17.03
N ALA A 233 -8.45 4.52 -15.81
CA ALA A 233 -7.64 4.13 -14.66
C ALA A 233 -7.32 2.62 -14.70
N HIS A 234 -6.09 2.26 -14.34
CA HIS A 234 -5.74 0.89 -14.02
C HIS A 234 -6.37 0.53 -12.66
N ILE A 235 -7.02 -0.64 -12.57
CA ILE A 235 -7.78 -1.03 -11.37
C ILE A 235 -7.17 -2.28 -10.76
N VAL A 236 -6.86 -2.22 -9.47
CA VAL A 236 -6.52 -3.38 -8.65
C VAL A 236 -7.59 -3.56 -7.58
N ILE A 237 -8.14 -4.76 -7.44
CA ILE A 237 -9.08 -5.07 -6.35
C ILE A 237 -8.33 -5.77 -5.22
N GLU A 238 -8.49 -5.23 -4.03
CA GLU A 238 -7.86 -5.76 -2.83
C GLU A 238 -8.75 -6.76 -2.08
N GLY A 239 -8.09 -7.63 -1.30
CA GLY A 239 -8.76 -8.53 -0.38
C GLY A 239 -9.61 -9.62 -1.04
N VAL A 240 -9.22 -10.08 -2.23
CA VAL A 240 -9.89 -11.22 -2.87
C VAL A 240 -9.54 -12.51 -2.10
N GLU A 241 -10.54 -13.15 -1.51
CA GLU A 241 -10.38 -14.30 -0.62
C GLU A 241 -11.11 -15.56 -1.09
N THR A 242 -12.09 -15.43 -2.01
CA THR A 242 -12.92 -16.55 -2.47
C THR A 242 -12.99 -16.65 -3.98
N GLU A 243 -13.27 -17.87 -4.50
CA GLU A 243 -13.47 -18.11 -5.93
C GLU A 243 -14.71 -17.36 -6.46
N GLU A 244 -15.75 -17.20 -5.65
CA GLU A 244 -16.97 -16.45 -6.02
C GLU A 244 -16.64 -14.97 -6.28
N GLN A 245 -15.79 -14.37 -5.43
CA GLN A 245 -15.32 -13.01 -5.66
C GLN A 245 -14.53 -12.91 -6.95
N LYS A 246 -13.61 -13.85 -7.20
CA LYS A 246 -12.83 -13.91 -8.43
C LYS A 246 -13.72 -14.03 -9.68
N GLU A 247 -14.68 -14.95 -9.68
CA GLU A 247 -15.60 -15.14 -10.82
C GLU A 247 -16.43 -13.87 -11.09
N PHE A 248 -16.94 -13.23 -10.03
CA PHE A 248 -17.67 -11.98 -10.15
C PHE A 248 -16.82 -10.86 -10.77
N LEU A 249 -15.58 -10.70 -10.33
CA LEU A 249 -14.66 -9.66 -10.83
C LEU A 249 -14.25 -9.92 -12.28
N LEU A 250 -14.01 -11.16 -12.66
CA LEU A 250 -13.79 -11.55 -14.06
C LEU A 250 -15.01 -11.20 -14.94
N GLY A 251 -16.22 -11.39 -14.41
CA GLY A 251 -17.48 -10.97 -15.04
C GLY A 251 -17.64 -9.45 -15.18
N CYS A 252 -16.89 -8.67 -14.37
CA CYS A 252 -16.80 -7.21 -14.48
C CYS A 252 -15.62 -6.75 -15.37
N ASN A 253 -14.93 -7.69 -16.04
CA ASN A 253 -13.73 -7.45 -16.83
C ASN A 253 -12.61 -6.75 -16.02
N CYS A 254 -12.53 -7.06 -14.72
CA CYS A 254 -11.44 -6.65 -13.83
C CYS A 254 -10.57 -7.87 -13.54
N THR A 255 -9.29 -7.81 -13.90
CA THR A 255 -8.38 -8.95 -13.88
C THR A 255 -7.31 -8.85 -12.82
N ASP A 256 -6.95 -7.64 -12.42
CA ASP A 256 -5.80 -7.40 -11.56
C ASP A 256 -6.24 -7.28 -10.11
N VAL A 257 -5.69 -8.14 -9.29
CA VAL A 257 -6.15 -8.32 -7.91
C VAL A 257 -4.99 -8.56 -6.95
N GLN A 258 -5.28 -8.30 -5.68
CA GLN A 258 -4.45 -8.65 -4.55
C GLN A 258 -5.32 -9.31 -3.47
N GLY A 259 -4.91 -10.47 -2.93
CA GLY A 259 -5.72 -11.12 -1.91
C GLY A 259 -5.24 -12.51 -1.52
N PHE A 260 -5.79 -13.01 -0.41
CA PHE A 260 -5.37 -14.27 0.19
C PHE A 260 -5.81 -15.50 -0.59
N LEU A 261 -6.71 -15.35 -1.53
CA LEU A 261 -7.04 -16.41 -2.48
C LEU A 261 -5.81 -16.83 -3.29
N PHE A 262 -4.95 -15.87 -3.61
CA PHE A 262 -3.73 -16.09 -4.41
C PHE A 262 -2.51 -16.16 -3.52
N TYR A 263 -2.17 -15.06 -2.87
CA TYR A 263 -0.98 -14.96 -2.05
C TYR A 263 -1.20 -14.11 -0.80
N ARG A 264 -0.58 -14.54 0.30
CA ARG A 264 -0.41 -13.71 1.49
C ARG A 264 0.86 -12.86 1.34
N PRO A 265 1.00 -11.75 2.09
CA PRO A 265 2.28 -11.08 2.23
C PRO A 265 3.38 -12.07 2.63
N MET A 266 4.48 -12.08 1.90
CA MET A 266 5.61 -12.98 2.11
C MET A 266 6.93 -12.21 2.20
N PRO A 267 7.98 -12.73 2.85
CA PRO A 267 9.32 -12.13 2.80
C PRO A 267 9.78 -11.93 1.36
N VAL A 268 10.55 -10.87 1.10
CA VAL A 268 11.01 -10.54 -0.25
C VAL A 268 11.80 -11.68 -0.90
N GLU A 269 12.48 -12.50 -0.12
CA GLU A 269 13.21 -13.68 -0.60
C GLU A 269 12.29 -14.79 -1.11
N GLU A 270 11.09 -14.92 -0.54
CA GLU A 270 10.07 -15.87 -1.03
C GLU A 270 9.39 -15.33 -2.28
N PHE A 271 9.12 -14.03 -2.32
CA PHE A 271 8.62 -13.36 -3.51
C PHE A 271 9.61 -13.48 -4.68
N ASP A 272 10.90 -13.32 -4.44
CA ASP A 272 11.95 -13.52 -5.44
C ASP A 272 11.94 -14.94 -6.02
N LYS A 273 11.79 -15.98 -5.19
CA LYS A 273 11.66 -17.37 -5.64
C LYS A 273 10.40 -17.60 -6.47
N LEU A 274 9.29 -16.99 -6.11
CA LEU A 274 8.04 -17.07 -6.84
C LEU A 274 8.19 -16.49 -8.25
N LEU A 275 8.82 -15.31 -8.38
CA LEU A 275 9.09 -14.70 -9.67
C LEU A 275 10.04 -15.53 -10.53
N TRP A 276 11.08 -16.08 -9.92
CA TRP A 276 12.03 -16.98 -10.63
C TRP A 276 11.34 -18.22 -11.19
N GLN A 277 10.41 -18.82 -10.45
CA GLN A 277 9.64 -19.96 -10.95
C GLN A 277 8.76 -19.57 -12.13
N GLN A 278 8.06 -18.45 -12.04
CA GLN A 278 7.22 -17.91 -13.11
C GLN A 278 8.04 -17.63 -14.40
N GLU A 279 9.22 -17.00 -14.28
CA GLU A 279 10.11 -16.75 -15.41
C GLU A 279 10.49 -18.05 -16.14
N ARG A 280 10.85 -19.09 -15.39
CA ARG A 280 11.23 -20.40 -15.95
C ARG A 280 10.05 -21.08 -16.66
N GLU A 281 8.84 -20.99 -16.11
CA GLU A 281 7.64 -21.56 -16.74
C GLU A 281 7.33 -20.87 -18.07
N LEU A 282 7.48 -19.55 -18.13
CA LEU A 282 7.29 -18.76 -19.35
C LEU A 282 8.35 -19.11 -20.42
N ASP A 283 9.57 -19.37 -20.04
CA ASP A 283 10.63 -19.75 -20.98
C ASP A 283 10.49 -21.18 -21.50
N MET A 284 9.94 -22.09 -20.69
CA MET A 284 9.63 -23.47 -21.14
C MET A 284 8.38 -23.54 -22.04
N ALA A 285 7.52 -22.52 -22.01
CA ALA A 285 6.29 -22.46 -22.82
C ALA A 285 6.50 -21.82 -24.21
N LYS A 286 7.69 -21.24 -24.46
CA LYS A 286 8.12 -20.68 -25.76
C LYS A 286 8.81 -21.73 -26.61
#